data_0d4d7ea04231435cae7cb89494bcc7cd
#
_entry.id   0d4d7ea04231435cae7cb89494bcc7cd
#
_cell.length_a   1.000
_cell.length_b   1.000
_cell.length_c   1.000
_cell.angle_alpha   90.00
_cell.angle_beta   90.00
_cell.angle_gamma   90.00
#
_symmetry.space_group_name_H-M   'P 1'
#
loop_
_entity.id
_entity.type
_entity.pdbx_description
1 polymer ?
#
loop_
_entity_poly.entity_id
_entity_poly.type
_entity_poly.pdbx_seq_one_letter_code
_entity_poly.pdbx_strand_id
1 'polypeptide(L)'
;NIINEFYSKDLAKKSSSAKKALWKKGKFTSAWEPYGYRKSEEDHHQLIVDEEAAEHLKSIFSMYMDGRNYSDIARQLNKDGVLSPTLQRKFYKTGEKPLPESKPWNNYEVKRVLQDVHCTGDSVFGKYQQSVFQGNKQRNRPESEWVHVENTHEGIIDRELFQQVQSKIQEYTEAYKKKHQQNNGAIRNHNFYTGKIWCGGCGNRMTLSRERNGTFFYICGANTNHKSGGKQCKGHRVRKEYVDDDVLRLIQTHMKTVLDTEKMIQKMNAASKNQTQYLLLDKEVGKLRRELSRISKRKSDLYEDYSERLITEEEYIQFSR
;
A
#
# COMPACT_ATOMS: atom_id res chain seq x y z
N ASN A 1 -6.32 -27.65 16.37
CA ASN A 1 -5.61 -28.51 17.31
C ASN A 1 -4.99 -27.64 18.43
N ILE A 2 -5.59 -27.66 19.63
CA ILE A 2 -5.26 -26.80 20.78
C ILE A 2 -3.77 -26.87 21.14
N ILE A 3 -3.17 -28.05 21.00
CA ILE A 3 -1.76 -28.29 21.34
C ILE A 3 -0.85 -27.51 20.37
N ASN A 4 -1.11 -27.54 19.07
CA ASN A 4 -0.32 -26.78 18.08
C ASN A 4 -0.47 -25.27 18.27
N GLU A 5 -1.63 -24.82 18.66
CA GLU A 5 -1.89 -23.41 18.99
C GLU A 5 -1.09 -22.97 20.23
N PHE A 6 -1.10 -23.79 21.29
CA PHE A 6 -0.36 -23.52 22.51
C PHE A 6 1.15 -23.49 22.25
N TYR A 7 1.66 -24.48 21.50
CA TYR A 7 3.07 -24.56 21.10
C TYR A 7 3.50 -23.33 20.28
N SER A 8 2.69 -22.92 19.31
CA SER A 8 2.96 -21.74 18.48
C SER A 8 2.99 -20.43 19.30
N LYS A 9 2.10 -20.31 20.30
CA LYS A 9 2.07 -19.17 21.23
C LYS A 9 3.32 -19.12 22.12
N ASP A 10 3.72 -20.27 22.66
CA ASP A 10 4.91 -20.38 23.51
C ASP A 10 6.19 -20.06 22.73
N LEU A 11 6.32 -20.62 21.53
CA LEU A 11 7.44 -20.34 20.62
C LEU A 11 7.51 -18.83 20.25
N ALA A 12 6.37 -18.22 19.95
CA ALA A 12 6.30 -16.79 19.65
C ALA A 12 6.71 -15.92 20.84
N LYS A 13 6.31 -16.29 22.08
CA LYS A 13 6.73 -15.60 23.31
C LYS A 13 8.24 -15.74 23.54
N LYS A 14 8.79 -16.95 23.43
CA LYS A 14 10.22 -17.22 23.60
C LYS A 14 11.06 -16.46 22.57
N SER A 15 10.67 -16.50 21.29
CA SER A 15 11.32 -15.75 20.22
C SER A 15 11.29 -14.24 20.46
N SER A 16 10.13 -13.69 20.88
CA SER A 16 10.00 -12.28 21.22
C SER A 16 10.87 -11.86 22.40
N SER A 17 10.93 -12.69 23.44
CA SER A 17 11.77 -12.44 24.63
C SER A 17 13.26 -12.47 24.29
N ALA A 18 13.70 -13.47 23.52
CA ALA A 18 15.09 -13.56 23.04
C ALA A 18 15.47 -12.34 22.21
N LYS A 19 14.59 -11.91 21.30
CA LYS A 19 14.80 -10.72 20.47
C LYS A 19 14.93 -9.45 21.32
N LYS A 20 14.08 -9.28 22.33
CA LYS A 20 14.17 -8.14 23.26
C LYS A 20 15.47 -8.16 24.09
N ALA A 21 15.95 -9.32 24.46
CA ALA A 21 17.24 -9.45 25.17
C ALA A 21 18.42 -9.03 24.27
N LEU A 22 18.38 -9.35 22.97
CA LEU A 22 19.36 -8.89 22.00
C LEU A 22 19.30 -7.36 21.80
N TRP A 23 18.10 -6.78 21.74
CA TRP A 23 17.95 -5.33 21.65
C TRP A 23 18.58 -4.57 22.81
N LYS A 24 18.36 -5.06 24.05
CA LYS A 24 18.99 -4.45 25.24
C LYS A 24 20.52 -4.49 25.20
N LYS A 25 21.10 -5.45 24.46
CA LYS A 25 22.55 -5.56 24.24
C LYS A 25 23.03 -4.77 23.01
N GLY A 26 22.16 -3.98 22.36
CA GLY A 26 22.48 -3.24 21.15
C GLY A 26 22.68 -4.08 19.89
N LYS A 27 22.34 -5.39 19.94
CA LYS A 27 22.52 -6.30 18.82
C LYS A 27 21.47 -6.07 17.73
N PHE A 28 21.93 -5.85 16.50
CA PHE A 28 21.06 -5.62 15.36
C PHE A 28 20.30 -6.89 14.96
N THR A 29 18.97 -6.83 14.94
CA THR A 29 18.13 -8.01 14.69
C THR A 29 17.20 -7.88 13.49
N SER A 30 17.28 -6.76 12.75
CA SER A 30 16.46 -6.58 11.56
C SER A 30 16.98 -7.42 10.39
N ALA A 31 16.06 -7.84 9.53
CA ALA A 31 16.43 -8.60 8.33
C ALA A 31 17.25 -7.76 7.35
N TRP A 32 17.03 -6.45 7.35
CA TRP A 32 17.60 -5.51 6.39
C TRP A 32 18.47 -4.47 7.09
N GLU A 33 19.62 -4.21 6.53
CA GLU A 33 20.59 -3.22 6.97
C GLU A 33 20.09 -1.78 6.72
N PRO A 34 20.42 -0.82 7.60
CA PRO A 34 20.30 0.61 7.31
C PRO A 34 21.20 0.99 6.13
N TYR A 35 20.82 2.05 5.41
CA TYR A 35 21.67 2.57 4.32
C TYR A 35 22.99 3.11 4.86
N GLY A 36 24.08 2.78 4.21
CA GLY A 36 25.45 3.10 4.68
C GLY A 36 26.11 1.98 5.50
N TYR A 37 25.39 0.91 5.79
CA TYR A 37 25.90 -0.22 6.58
C TYR A 37 25.68 -1.55 5.92
N ARG A 38 26.51 -2.52 6.29
CA ARG A 38 26.35 -3.95 6.02
C ARG A 38 26.49 -4.74 7.30
N LYS A 39 26.02 -5.97 7.34
CA LYS A 39 26.25 -6.88 8.46
C LYS A 39 27.66 -7.43 8.39
N SER A 40 28.27 -7.59 9.57
CA SER A 40 29.55 -8.30 9.67
C SER A 40 29.38 -9.77 9.25
N GLU A 41 30.38 -10.32 8.60
CA GLU A 41 30.43 -11.73 8.24
C GLU A 41 30.64 -12.62 9.47
N GLU A 42 31.34 -12.11 10.49
CA GLU A 42 31.61 -12.83 11.74
C GLU A 42 30.41 -12.81 12.69
N ASP A 43 29.70 -11.68 12.78
CA ASP A 43 28.52 -11.51 13.64
C ASP A 43 27.43 -10.75 12.89
N HIS A 44 26.43 -11.48 12.38
CA HIS A 44 25.27 -10.90 11.69
C HIS A 44 24.43 -9.92 12.53
N HIS A 45 24.71 -9.80 13.82
CA HIS A 45 24.09 -8.83 14.70
C HIS A 45 24.90 -7.53 14.85
N GLN A 46 26.06 -7.43 14.19
CA GLN A 46 26.90 -6.25 14.18
C GLN A 46 26.83 -5.54 12.83
N LEU A 47 26.66 -4.22 12.87
CA LEU A 47 26.71 -3.36 11.69
C LEU A 47 28.14 -2.85 11.51
N ILE A 48 28.64 -2.90 10.29
CA ILE A 48 29.89 -2.31 9.87
C ILE A 48 29.63 -1.30 8.75
N VAL A 49 30.41 -0.23 8.71
CA VAL A 49 30.28 0.83 7.71
C VAL A 49 30.61 0.28 6.31
N ASP A 50 29.78 0.60 5.35
CA ASP A 50 30.09 0.47 3.93
C ASP A 50 30.57 1.82 3.42
N GLU A 51 31.85 1.94 3.12
CA GLU A 51 32.49 3.22 2.80
C GLU A 51 31.85 3.92 1.60
N GLU A 52 31.56 3.20 0.50
CA GLU A 52 30.93 3.77 -0.69
C GLU A 52 29.53 4.33 -0.35
N ALA A 53 28.75 3.57 0.36
CA ALA A 53 27.41 3.99 0.77
C ALA A 53 27.43 5.08 1.85
N ALA A 54 28.45 5.09 2.72
CA ALA A 54 28.62 6.10 3.74
C ALA A 54 28.96 7.48 3.12
N GLU A 55 29.78 7.54 2.07
CA GLU A 55 30.02 8.78 1.33
C GLU A 55 28.75 9.34 0.70
N HIS A 56 27.94 8.46 0.09
CA HIS A 56 26.65 8.86 -0.44
C HIS A 56 25.69 9.34 0.66
N LEU A 57 25.71 8.70 1.82
CA LEU A 57 24.90 9.12 2.96
C LEU A 57 25.31 10.53 3.44
N LYS A 58 26.60 10.81 3.59
CA LYS A 58 27.13 12.15 3.93
C LYS A 58 26.68 13.18 2.90
N SER A 59 26.76 12.85 1.62
CA SER A 59 26.31 13.73 0.53
C SER A 59 24.82 14.04 0.60
N ILE A 60 23.96 13.05 0.93
CA ILE A 60 22.51 13.25 1.12
C ILE A 60 22.24 14.26 2.24
N PHE A 61 22.94 14.13 3.39
CA PHE A 61 22.79 15.05 4.51
C PHE A 61 23.27 16.47 4.15
N SER A 62 24.41 16.60 3.48
CA SER A 62 24.93 17.90 3.00
C SER A 62 23.94 18.57 2.02
N MET A 63 23.49 17.87 0.99
CA MET A 63 22.51 18.38 0.03
C MET A 63 21.21 18.88 0.70
N TYR A 64 20.76 18.19 1.75
CA TYR A 64 19.57 18.59 2.49
C TYR A 64 19.81 19.84 3.33
N MET A 65 20.97 19.95 3.97
CA MET A 65 21.39 21.15 4.70
C MET A 65 21.53 22.37 3.79
N ASP A 66 22.01 22.19 2.56
CA ASP A 66 22.07 23.20 1.50
C ASP A 66 20.69 23.65 0.97
N GLY A 67 19.61 23.09 1.51
CA GLY A 67 18.23 23.49 1.20
C GLY A 67 17.60 22.76 0.01
N ARG A 68 18.23 21.70 -0.54
CA ARG A 68 17.60 20.89 -1.58
C ARG A 68 16.42 20.09 -1.01
N ASN A 69 15.38 19.98 -1.79
CA ASN A 69 14.24 19.15 -1.41
C ASN A 69 14.49 17.67 -1.72
N TYR A 70 13.71 16.77 -1.09
CA TYR A 70 13.87 15.31 -1.26
C TYR A 70 13.83 14.84 -2.72
N SER A 71 13.02 15.50 -3.57
CA SER A 71 12.89 15.13 -4.98
C SER A 71 14.11 15.51 -5.80
N ASP A 72 14.76 16.64 -5.48
CA ASP A 72 15.97 17.10 -6.16
C ASP A 72 17.17 16.25 -5.75
N ILE A 73 17.26 15.88 -4.46
CA ILE A 73 18.28 14.94 -3.97
C ILE A 73 18.11 13.59 -4.68
N ALA A 74 16.90 13.04 -4.72
CA ALA A 74 16.63 11.77 -5.41
C ALA A 74 17.02 11.82 -6.89
N ARG A 75 16.72 12.94 -7.55
CA ARG A 75 17.09 13.15 -8.97
C ARG A 75 18.61 13.18 -9.18
N GLN A 76 19.33 13.85 -8.28
CA GLN A 76 20.78 13.90 -8.33
C GLN A 76 21.39 12.51 -8.15
N LEU A 77 20.99 11.77 -7.11
CA LEU A 77 21.47 10.42 -6.86
C LEU A 77 21.20 9.46 -8.04
N ASN A 78 20.03 9.59 -8.67
CA ASN A 78 19.70 8.80 -9.87
C ASN A 78 20.56 9.18 -11.07
N LYS A 79 20.90 10.47 -11.24
CA LYS A 79 21.80 10.94 -12.30
C LYS A 79 23.21 10.43 -12.09
N ASP A 80 23.66 10.38 -10.85
CA ASP A 80 25.00 9.92 -10.47
C ASP A 80 25.10 8.37 -10.43
N GLY A 81 24.00 7.66 -10.73
CA GLY A 81 23.98 6.20 -10.78
C GLY A 81 24.08 5.52 -9.41
N VAL A 82 23.79 6.24 -8.32
CA VAL A 82 23.86 5.72 -6.96
C VAL A 82 22.77 4.70 -6.70
N LEU A 83 23.14 3.53 -6.17
CA LEU A 83 22.18 2.48 -5.85
C LEU A 83 21.22 2.93 -4.74
N SER A 84 19.92 2.75 -4.97
CA SER A 84 18.92 2.98 -3.93
C SER A 84 19.04 1.94 -2.80
N PRO A 85 18.53 2.23 -1.58
CA PRO A 85 18.63 1.30 -0.45
C PRO A 85 18.10 -0.11 -0.74
N THR A 86 17.13 -0.22 -1.62
CA THR A 86 16.58 -1.52 -2.06
C THR A 86 17.55 -2.26 -2.98
N LEU A 87 18.19 -1.56 -3.90
CA LEU A 87 19.16 -2.16 -4.84
C LEU A 87 20.45 -2.52 -4.13
N GLN A 88 20.89 -1.72 -3.17
CA GLN A 88 22.06 -2.02 -2.37
C GLN A 88 21.90 -3.31 -1.56
N ARG A 89 20.75 -3.51 -0.93
CA ARG A 89 20.40 -4.78 -0.25
C ARG A 89 20.40 -5.97 -1.21
N LYS A 90 19.89 -5.78 -2.42
CA LYS A 90 19.93 -6.82 -3.44
C LYS A 90 21.38 -7.15 -3.78
N PHE A 91 22.23 -6.15 -3.97
CA PHE A 91 23.66 -6.31 -4.23
C PHE A 91 24.34 -7.12 -3.11
N TYR A 92 24.15 -6.77 -1.84
CA TYR A 92 24.74 -7.52 -0.72
C TYR A 92 24.28 -8.98 -0.65
N LYS A 93 23.05 -9.24 -1.09
CA LYS A 93 22.49 -10.60 -1.09
C LYS A 93 22.95 -11.46 -2.24
N THR A 94 23.10 -10.89 -3.43
CA THR A 94 23.38 -11.64 -4.67
C THR A 94 24.84 -11.56 -5.13
N GLY A 95 25.60 -10.57 -4.63
CA GLY A 95 26.95 -10.26 -5.12
C GLY A 95 26.97 -9.58 -6.51
N GLU A 96 25.83 -9.47 -7.18
CA GLU A 96 25.72 -8.85 -8.50
C GLU A 96 25.24 -7.40 -8.38
N LYS A 97 26.00 -6.45 -8.97
CA LYS A 97 25.62 -5.02 -8.96
C LYS A 97 24.41 -4.79 -9.87
N PRO A 98 23.23 -4.48 -9.32
CA PRO A 98 22.03 -4.28 -10.12
C PRO A 98 22.09 -2.96 -10.88
N LEU A 99 21.32 -2.86 -11.99
CA LEU A 99 21.18 -1.60 -12.73
C LEU A 99 20.45 -0.56 -11.85
N PRO A 100 21.02 0.65 -11.64
CA PRO A 100 20.41 1.71 -10.82
C PRO A 100 19.00 2.10 -11.28
N GLU A 101 18.76 2.06 -12.59
CA GLU A 101 17.45 2.41 -13.21
C GLU A 101 16.33 1.44 -12.88
N SER A 102 16.65 0.19 -12.48
CA SER A 102 15.62 -0.84 -12.18
C SER A 102 14.76 -0.48 -10.97
N LYS A 103 15.31 0.26 -10.00
CA LYS A 103 14.58 0.83 -8.87
C LYS A 103 15.25 2.12 -8.39
N PRO A 104 15.00 3.25 -9.06
CA PRO A 104 15.65 4.51 -8.76
C PRO A 104 15.24 5.06 -7.39
N TRP A 105 16.09 5.94 -6.84
CA TRP A 105 15.76 6.73 -5.66
C TRP A 105 14.47 7.52 -5.85
N ASN A 106 13.70 7.64 -4.80
CA ASN A 106 12.52 8.48 -4.74
C ASN A 106 12.53 9.34 -3.46
N ASN A 107 11.65 10.33 -3.41
CA ASN A 107 11.56 11.27 -2.30
C ASN A 107 11.28 10.59 -0.94
N TYR A 108 10.55 9.48 -0.93
CA TYR A 108 10.24 8.72 0.28
C TYR A 108 11.49 8.03 0.85
N GLU A 109 12.32 7.43 -0.02
CA GLU A 109 13.56 6.78 0.40
C GLU A 109 14.56 7.79 0.94
N VAL A 110 14.73 8.95 0.27
CA VAL A 110 15.58 10.04 0.77
C VAL A 110 15.12 10.49 2.15
N LYS A 111 13.81 10.75 2.32
CA LYS A 111 13.26 11.14 3.63
C LYS A 111 13.54 10.08 4.69
N ARG A 112 13.36 8.79 4.35
CA ARG A 112 13.58 7.69 5.29
C ARG A 112 15.03 7.58 5.72
N VAL A 113 15.96 7.77 4.79
CA VAL A 113 17.40 7.77 5.08
C VAL A 113 17.78 8.92 6.00
N LEU A 114 17.30 10.14 5.73
CA LEU A 114 17.53 11.32 6.57
C LEU A 114 16.94 11.21 7.98
N GLN A 115 15.96 10.35 8.21
CA GLN A 115 15.30 10.11 9.50
C GLN A 115 15.78 8.82 10.20
N ASP A 116 16.74 8.12 9.62
CA ASP A 116 17.22 6.87 10.21
C ASP A 116 18.33 7.15 11.24
N VAL A 117 18.01 6.97 12.51
CA VAL A 117 18.92 7.21 13.62
C VAL A 117 20.16 6.30 13.60
N HIS A 118 20.11 5.17 12.91
CA HIS A 118 21.26 4.28 12.81
C HIS A 118 22.51 4.97 12.22
N CYS A 119 22.31 6.01 11.41
CA CYS A 119 23.44 6.76 10.85
C CYS A 119 24.32 7.45 11.91
N THR A 120 23.83 7.64 13.13
CA THR A 120 24.61 8.25 14.25
C THR A 120 25.37 7.24 15.11
N GLY A 121 25.26 5.94 14.79
CA GLY A 121 25.82 4.85 15.61
C GLY A 121 24.89 4.33 16.69
N ASP A 122 23.70 4.91 16.82
CA ASP A 122 22.68 4.49 17.79
C ASP A 122 21.69 3.54 17.14
N SER A 123 21.05 2.68 17.93
CA SER A 123 20.02 1.77 17.44
C SER A 123 18.70 1.98 18.15
N VAL A 124 17.60 1.96 17.38
CA VAL A 124 16.23 2.02 17.90
C VAL A 124 15.46 0.79 17.46
N PHE A 125 15.01 0.02 18.44
CA PHE A 125 14.30 -1.22 18.24
C PHE A 125 12.85 -1.13 18.70
N GLY A 126 12.03 -2.05 18.23
CA GLY A 126 10.65 -2.19 18.72
C GLY A 126 9.66 -1.19 18.18
N LYS A 127 9.99 -0.44 17.12
CA LYS A 127 9.08 0.54 16.47
C LYS A 127 7.77 -0.09 15.99
N TYR A 128 7.79 -1.38 15.67
CA TYR A 128 6.65 -2.10 15.12
C TYR A 128 6.30 -3.34 15.94
N GLN A 129 5.02 -3.63 16.01
CA GLN A 129 4.51 -4.89 16.56
C GLN A 129 3.68 -5.60 15.50
N GLN A 130 3.98 -6.88 15.31
CA GLN A 130 3.19 -7.77 14.47
C GLN A 130 3.00 -9.08 15.23
N SER A 131 1.77 -9.56 15.28
CA SER A 131 1.45 -10.90 15.78
C SER A 131 0.90 -11.72 14.61
N VAL A 132 1.79 -12.47 13.97
CA VAL A 132 1.41 -13.37 12.85
C VAL A 132 0.39 -14.39 13.32
N PHE A 133 0.57 -14.90 14.55
CA PHE A 133 -0.32 -15.88 15.17
C PHE A 133 -1.76 -15.37 15.36
N GLN A 134 -1.94 -14.07 15.63
CA GLN A 134 -3.26 -13.46 15.84
C GLN A 134 -3.85 -12.88 14.53
N GLY A 135 -3.21 -13.10 13.38
CA GLY A 135 -3.63 -12.49 12.12
C GLY A 135 -3.57 -10.95 12.12
N ASN A 136 -2.96 -10.35 13.14
CA ASN A 136 -2.92 -8.90 13.28
C ASN A 136 -1.95 -8.28 12.28
N LYS A 137 -2.41 -7.24 11.59
CA LYS A 137 -1.54 -6.41 10.74
C LYS A 137 -0.47 -5.73 11.60
N GLN A 138 0.68 -5.47 11.00
CA GLN A 138 1.74 -4.68 11.63
C GLN A 138 1.19 -3.32 12.09
N ARG A 139 1.48 -2.97 13.35
CA ARG A 139 1.10 -1.69 13.97
C ARG A 139 2.34 -0.99 14.50
N ASN A 140 2.34 0.35 14.44
CA ASN A 140 3.36 1.15 15.09
C ASN A 140 3.16 1.08 16.62
N ARG A 141 4.26 1.00 17.35
CA ARG A 141 4.27 1.17 18.79
C ARG A 141 4.49 2.64 19.13
N PRO A 142 3.96 3.13 20.27
CA PRO A 142 4.31 4.45 20.78
C PRO A 142 5.82 4.53 21.07
N GLU A 143 6.39 5.71 20.93
CA GLU A 143 7.83 5.94 21.13
C GLU A 143 8.31 5.56 22.54
N SER A 144 7.44 5.67 23.54
CA SER A 144 7.71 5.27 24.93
C SER A 144 8.03 3.77 25.09
N GLU A 145 7.64 2.94 24.13
CA GLU A 145 7.91 1.49 24.12
C GLU A 145 9.12 1.11 23.27
N TRP A 146 9.77 2.07 22.62
CA TRP A 146 10.95 1.79 21.82
C TRP A 146 12.18 1.57 22.71
N VAL A 147 13.07 0.70 22.27
CA VAL A 147 14.34 0.46 22.97
C VAL A 147 15.42 1.22 22.24
N HIS A 148 15.93 2.29 22.87
CA HIS A 148 17.05 3.07 22.39
C HIS A 148 18.33 2.57 23.03
N VAL A 149 19.35 2.32 22.19
CA VAL A 149 20.69 1.91 22.67
C VAL A 149 21.71 2.75 21.90
N GLU A 150 22.53 3.47 22.65
CA GLU A 150 23.54 4.34 22.09
C GLU A 150 24.83 3.56 21.76
N ASN A 151 25.60 4.06 20.79
CA ASN A 151 26.94 3.56 20.44
C ASN A 151 26.97 2.05 20.17
N THR A 152 26.02 1.53 19.42
CA THR A 152 25.94 0.11 19.08
C THR A 152 26.87 -0.25 17.91
N HIS A 153 27.27 0.73 17.10
CA HIS A 153 28.14 0.61 15.94
C HIS A 153 28.77 1.97 15.61
N GLU A 154 29.69 2.00 14.66
CA GLU A 154 30.34 3.23 14.22
C GLU A 154 29.34 4.17 13.53
N GLY A 155 29.29 5.43 13.95
CA GLY A 155 28.43 6.46 13.36
C GLY A 155 29.05 7.06 12.09
N ILE A 156 28.25 7.22 11.05
CA ILE A 156 28.65 7.88 9.77
C ILE A 156 28.39 9.37 9.83
N ILE A 157 27.32 9.77 10.54
CA ILE A 157 26.86 11.17 10.66
C ILE A 157 26.96 11.61 12.12
N ASP A 158 27.49 12.81 12.34
CA ASP A 158 27.54 13.40 13.67
C ASP A 158 26.14 13.63 14.24
N ARG A 159 25.99 13.39 15.54
CA ARG A 159 24.71 13.58 16.24
C ARG A 159 24.18 15.00 16.14
N GLU A 160 25.05 16.00 16.18
CA GLU A 160 24.66 17.40 16.03
C GLU A 160 24.07 17.68 14.65
N LEU A 161 24.73 17.22 13.60
CA LEU A 161 24.23 17.35 12.22
C LEU A 161 22.91 16.64 12.05
N PHE A 162 22.78 15.43 12.60
CA PHE A 162 21.53 14.68 12.57
C PHE A 162 20.39 15.43 13.23
N GLN A 163 20.61 16.00 14.43
CA GLN A 163 19.61 16.78 15.15
C GLN A 163 19.19 18.03 14.39
N GLN A 164 20.14 18.75 13.77
CA GLN A 164 19.84 19.92 12.92
C GLN A 164 18.93 19.54 11.75
N VAL A 165 19.22 18.39 11.11
CA VAL A 165 18.39 17.87 10.02
C VAL A 165 16.99 17.48 10.51
N GLN A 166 16.87 16.82 11.68
CA GLN A 166 15.54 16.48 12.25
C GLN A 166 14.74 17.74 12.58
N SER A 167 15.35 18.76 13.18
CA SER A 167 14.69 20.04 13.48
C SER A 167 14.16 20.70 12.20
N LYS A 168 14.98 20.75 11.15
CA LYS A 168 14.58 21.31 9.84
C LYS A 168 13.44 20.50 9.19
N ILE A 169 13.43 19.18 9.32
CA ILE A 169 12.33 18.31 8.85
C ILE A 169 11.05 18.60 9.63
N GLN A 170 11.15 18.77 10.94
CA GLN A 170 10.00 19.07 11.80
C GLN A 170 9.40 20.43 11.48
N GLU A 171 10.21 21.47 11.40
CA GLU A 171 9.78 22.81 11.02
C GLU A 171 9.03 22.83 9.69
N TYR A 172 9.61 22.18 8.67
CA TYR A 172 8.96 22.05 7.37
C TYR A 172 7.63 21.31 7.45
N THR A 173 7.57 20.24 8.24
CA THR A 173 6.35 19.43 8.42
C THR A 173 5.26 20.23 9.13
N GLU A 174 5.61 21.01 10.13
CA GLU A 174 4.68 21.88 10.87
C GLU A 174 4.17 23.03 10.00
N ALA A 175 5.05 23.69 9.28
CA ALA A 175 4.67 24.72 8.33
C ALA A 175 3.72 24.18 7.25
N TYR A 176 4.00 23.00 6.73
CA TYR A 176 3.14 22.30 5.78
C TYR A 176 1.77 21.97 6.38
N LYS A 177 1.72 21.42 7.61
CA LYS A 177 0.47 21.12 8.32
C LYS A 177 -0.37 22.38 8.55
N LYS A 178 0.25 23.48 9.03
CA LYS A 178 -0.44 24.78 9.25
C LYS A 178 -1.05 25.32 7.95
N LYS A 179 -0.30 25.28 6.85
CA LYS A 179 -0.78 25.70 5.53
C LYS A 179 -1.94 24.84 5.01
N HIS A 180 -1.90 23.54 5.25
CA HIS A 180 -2.97 22.62 4.84
C HIS A 180 -4.18 22.63 5.77
N GLN A 181 -4.01 22.90 7.07
CA GLN A 181 -5.14 23.07 7.98
C GLN A 181 -5.98 24.29 7.62
N GLN A 182 -5.35 25.38 7.21
CA GLN A 182 -6.06 26.58 6.71
C GLN A 182 -6.86 26.29 5.43
N ASN A 183 -6.42 25.36 4.61
CA ASN A 183 -7.11 24.95 3.38
C ASN A 183 -8.16 23.84 3.58
N ASN A 184 -8.17 23.13 4.71
CA ASN A 184 -9.13 22.07 5.00
C ASN A 184 -10.55 22.55 5.34
N GLY A 185 -10.76 23.86 5.54
CA GLY A 185 -12.09 24.50 5.63
C GLY A 185 -12.76 24.75 4.29
N ALA A 186 -12.00 24.74 3.18
CA ALA A 186 -12.55 24.86 1.84
C ALA A 186 -13.08 23.50 1.39
N ILE A 187 -14.42 23.38 1.36
CA ILE A 187 -15.26 22.36 0.76
C ILE A 187 -14.47 21.12 0.31
N ARG A 188 -14.52 20.05 1.11
CA ARG A 188 -14.10 18.72 0.64
C ARG A 188 -14.98 18.37 -0.54
N ASN A 189 -14.50 18.63 -1.76
CA ASN A 189 -15.17 18.13 -2.94
C ASN A 189 -15.22 16.61 -2.85
N HIS A 190 -16.40 16.10 -2.53
CA HIS A 190 -16.67 14.68 -2.62
C HIS A 190 -16.48 14.27 -4.09
N ASN A 191 -15.32 13.68 -4.36
CA ASN A 191 -15.08 13.07 -5.65
C ASN A 191 -15.76 11.70 -5.68
N PHE A 192 -17.04 11.65 -6.12
CA PHE A 192 -17.83 10.42 -6.23
C PHE A 192 -17.21 9.39 -7.18
N TYR A 193 -16.34 9.85 -8.07
CA TYR A 193 -15.71 9.00 -9.08
C TYR A 193 -14.28 8.61 -8.75
N THR A 194 -13.85 8.75 -7.48
CA THR A 194 -12.51 8.34 -7.03
C THR A 194 -12.23 6.89 -7.43
N GLY A 195 -11.19 6.69 -8.25
CA GLY A 195 -10.79 5.37 -8.72
C GLY A 195 -11.68 4.74 -9.78
N LYS A 196 -12.74 5.43 -10.26
CA LYS A 196 -13.71 4.92 -11.24
C LYS A 196 -13.51 5.48 -12.65
N ILE A 197 -12.75 6.58 -12.82
CA ILE A 197 -12.47 7.19 -14.11
C ILE A 197 -11.10 6.76 -14.61
N TRP A 198 -11.03 6.34 -15.84
CA TRP A 198 -9.83 5.83 -16.48
C TRP A 198 -9.56 6.60 -17.78
N CYS A 199 -8.29 6.81 -18.08
CA CYS A 199 -7.88 7.48 -19.32
C CYS A 199 -8.08 6.54 -20.52
N GLY A 200 -8.90 6.93 -21.49
CA GLY A 200 -9.14 6.14 -22.72
C GLY A 200 -7.89 5.92 -23.58
N GLY A 201 -6.86 6.79 -23.45
CA GLY A 201 -5.64 6.68 -24.25
C GLY A 201 -4.56 5.76 -23.65
N CYS A 202 -4.48 5.62 -22.33
CA CYS A 202 -3.41 4.84 -21.68
C CYS A 202 -3.90 3.87 -20.60
N GLY A 203 -5.19 3.86 -20.25
CA GLY A 203 -5.75 2.99 -19.23
C GLY A 203 -5.38 3.37 -17.79
N ASN A 204 -4.66 4.46 -17.55
CA ASN A 204 -4.34 4.90 -16.19
C ASN A 204 -5.52 5.61 -15.52
N ARG A 205 -5.60 5.53 -14.20
CA ARG A 205 -6.62 6.24 -13.42
C ARG A 205 -6.48 7.75 -13.58
N MET A 206 -7.58 8.44 -13.66
CA MET A 206 -7.62 9.89 -13.65
C MET A 206 -7.82 10.41 -12.23
N THR A 207 -7.14 11.51 -11.91
CA THR A 207 -7.18 12.17 -10.61
C THR A 207 -7.85 13.53 -10.73
N LEU A 208 -8.68 13.89 -9.73
CA LEU A 208 -9.31 15.21 -9.68
C LEU A 208 -8.27 16.24 -9.22
N SER A 209 -8.11 17.30 -10.01
CA SER A 209 -7.23 18.43 -9.74
C SER A 209 -8.02 19.73 -9.77
N ARG A 210 -7.71 20.66 -8.86
CA ARG A 210 -8.29 22.00 -8.83
C ARG A 210 -7.28 22.98 -9.40
N GLU A 211 -7.72 23.82 -10.32
CA GLU A 211 -6.93 24.96 -10.82
C GLU A 211 -7.02 26.19 -9.90
N ARG A 212 -6.13 27.16 -10.13
CA ARG A 212 -6.09 28.41 -9.35
C ARG A 212 -7.38 29.22 -9.46
N ASN A 213 -8.06 29.14 -10.59
CA ASN A 213 -9.36 29.77 -10.86
C ASN A 213 -10.55 29.06 -10.18
N GLY A 214 -10.30 27.95 -9.46
CA GLY A 214 -11.33 27.17 -8.78
C GLY A 214 -11.96 26.05 -9.61
N THR A 215 -11.69 25.94 -10.91
CA THR A 215 -12.24 24.93 -11.82
C THR A 215 -11.62 23.55 -11.54
N PHE A 216 -12.43 22.51 -11.59
CA PHE A 216 -12.00 21.14 -11.37
C PHE A 216 -11.85 20.37 -12.66
N PHE A 217 -10.77 19.60 -12.75
CA PHE A 217 -10.47 18.75 -13.90
C PHE A 217 -10.07 17.35 -13.47
N TYR A 218 -10.50 16.36 -14.21
CA TYR A 218 -9.90 15.05 -14.20
C TYR A 218 -8.68 15.04 -15.11
N ILE A 219 -7.52 14.70 -14.55
CA ILE A 219 -6.23 14.67 -15.24
C ILE A 219 -5.71 13.24 -15.24
N CYS A 220 -5.20 12.77 -16.36
CA CYS A 220 -4.59 11.45 -16.45
C CYS A 220 -3.39 11.31 -15.50
N GLY A 221 -3.37 10.28 -14.66
CA GLY A 221 -2.30 10.03 -13.69
C GLY A 221 -0.91 9.81 -14.33
N ALA A 222 -0.85 9.37 -15.59
CA ALA A 222 0.40 9.27 -16.34
C ALA A 222 1.03 10.65 -16.64
N ASN A 223 0.22 11.71 -16.75
CA ASN A 223 0.69 13.07 -16.97
C ASN A 223 1.19 13.73 -15.70
N THR A 224 0.65 13.39 -14.54
CA THR A 224 1.06 13.93 -13.25
C THR A 224 2.31 13.23 -12.70
N ASN A 225 2.58 12.00 -13.14
CA ASN A 225 3.70 11.17 -12.69
C ASN A 225 4.77 11.01 -13.79
N HIS A 226 5.38 12.12 -14.23
CA HIS A 226 6.51 12.10 -15.16
C HIS A 226 7.73 11.23 -14.71
N LYS A 227 7.66 10.62 -13.54
CA LYS A 227 8.76 9.90 -12.89
C LYS A 227 8.67 8.37 -12.94
N SER A 228 7.54 7.82 -13.33
CA SER A 228 7.41 6.36 -13.48
C SER A 228 7.47 6.07 -14.97
N GLY A 229 8.53 5.47 -15.47
CA GLY A 229 8.75 5.06 -16.87
C GLY A 229 7.61 4.27 -17.54
N GLY A 230 6.38 4.59 -17.22
CA GLY A 230 5.13 4.10 -17.77
C GLY A 230 4.77 4.82 -19.08
N LYS A 231 3.96 4.18 -19.89
CA LYS A 231 3.47 4.63 -21.19
C LYS A 231 3.20 6.14 -21.19
N GLN A 232 3.90 6.87 -22.04
CA GLN A 232 3.69 8.31 -22.22
C GLN A 232 2.25 8.53 -22.71
N CYS A 233 1.43 9.17 -21.90
CA CYS A 233 0.13 9.65 -22.29
C CYS A 233 0.23 11.11 -22.72
N LYS A 234 -0.43 11.48 -23.81
CA LYS A 234 -0.49 12.88 -24.28
C LYS A 234 -1.20 13.84 -23.30
N GLY A 235 -1.59 13.34 -22.10
CA GLY A 235 -2.11 14.18 -21.03
C GLY A 235 -3.58 14.52 -21.17
N HIS A 236 -4.45 13.52 -21.30
CA HIS A 236 -5.90 13.75 -21.37
C HIS A 236 -6.40 14.44 -20.09
N ARG A 237 -7.24 15.44 -20.32
CA ARG A 237 -7.80 16.30 -19.28
C ARG A 237 -9.26 16.61 -19.63
N VAL A 238 -10.17 16.45 -18.67
CA VAL A 238 -11.61 16.69 -18.84
C VAL A 238 -12.12 17.51 -17.65
N ARG A 239 -12.99 18.49 -17.89
CA ARG A 239 -13.66 19.24 -16.81
C ARG A 239 -14.59 18.33 -16.03
N LYS A 240 -14.61 18.49 -14.70
CA LYS A 240 -15.50 17.72 -13.83
C LYS A 240 -16.97 17.88 -14.22
N GLU A 241 -17.38 19.09 -14.55
CA GLU A 241 -18.76 19.43 -14.94
C GLU A 241 -19.25 18.58 -16.12
N TYR A 242 -18.43 18.41 -17.15
CA TYR A 242 -18.82 17.57 -18.31
C TYR A 242 -19.00 16.09 -17.92
N VAL A 243 -18.15 15.59 -17.03
CA VAL A 243 -18.29 14.21 -16.52
C VAL A 243 -19.57 14.07 -15.70
N ASP A 244 -19.88 15.06 -14.86
CA ASP A 244 -21.10 15.05 -14.05
C ASP A 244 -22.35 15.06 -14.94
N ASP A 245 -22.37 15.91 -15.97
CA ASP A 245 -23.49 16.01 -16.93
C ASP A 245 -23.68 14.73 -17.74
N ASP A 246 -22.59 14.13 -18.23
CA ASP A 246 -22.66 12.90 -19.00
C ASP A 246 -23.15 11.72 -18.16
N VAL A 247 -22.65 11.59 -16.92
CA VAL A 247 -23.10 10.56 -15.96
C VAL A 247 -24.58 10.75 -15.61
N LEU A 248 -25.01 12.00 -15.38
CA LEU A 248 -26.41 12.31 -15.08
C LEU A 248 -27.33 11.94 -16.25
N ARG A 249 -26.94 12.30 -17.49
CA ARG A 249 -27.67 11.91 -18.70
C ARG A 249 -27.78 10.40 -18.87
N LEU A 250 -26.68 9.68 -18.59
CA LEU A 250 -26.67 8.23 -18.65
C LEU A 250 -27.65 7.61 -17.65
N ILE A 251 -27.63 8.10 -16.39
CA ILE A 251 -28.56 7.66 -15.35
C ILE A 251 -30.01 7.95 -15.74
N GLN A 252 -30.30 9.16 -16.23
CA GLN A 252 -31.64 9.55 -16.67
C GLN A 252 -32.14 8.66 -17.84
N THR A 253 -31.25 8.36 -18.78
CA THR A 253 -31.57 7.48 -19.92
C THR A 253 -31.88 6.07 -19.44
N HIS A 254 -31.04 5.55 -18.52
CA HIS A 254 -31.27 4.23 -17.93
C HIS A 254 -32.58 4.16 -17.15
N MET A 255 -32.88 5.18 -16.35
CA MET A 255 -34.14 5.26 -15.60
C MET A 255 -35.36 5.30 -16.54
N LYS A 256 -35.30 6.09 -17.62
CA LYS A 256 -36.38 6.12 -18.64
C LYS A 256 -36.58 4.74 -19.27
N THR A 257 -35.48 4.09 -19.68
CA THR A 257 -35.53 2.75 -20.26
C THR A 257 -36.17 1.73 -19.34
N VAL A 258 -35.79 1.73 -18.03
CA VAL A 258 -36.39 0.84 -17.04
C VAL A 258 -37.87 1.12 -16.83
N LEU A 259 -38.25 2.39 -16.68
CA LEU A 259 -39.66 2.78 -16.50
C LEU A 259 -40.51 2.45 -17.73
N ASP A 260 -39.98 2.65 -18.94
CA ASP A 260 -40.69 2.30 -20.17
C ASP A 260 -40.81 0.77 -20.31
N THR A 261 -39.82 0.01 -19.90
CA THR A 261 -39.86 -1.46 -19.87
C THR A 261 -40.90 -1.96 -18.87
N GLU A 262 -40.98 -1.37 -17.67
CA GLU A 262 -42.01 -1.69 -16.68
C GLU A 262 -43.41 -1.42 -17.20
N LYS A 263 -43.66 -0.25 -17.85
CA LYS A 263 -44.93 0.06 -18.46
C LYS A 263 -45.29 -0.91 -19.60
N MET A 264 -44.27 -1.34 -20.37
CA MET A 264 -44.48 -2.35 -21.40
C MET A 264 -44.87 -3.71 -20.84
N ILE A 265 -44.17 -4.15 -19.77
CA ILE A 265 -44.50 -5.38 -19.05
C ILE A 265 -45.90 -5.31 -18.43
N GLN A 266 -46.29 -4.18 -17.84
CA GLN A 266 -47.61 -3.98 -17.30
C GLN A 266 -48.70 -4.08 -18.39
N LYS A 267 -48.48 -3.47 -19.58
CA LYS A 267 -49.37 -3.59 -20.75
C LYS A 267 -49.49 -5.03 -21.25
N MET A 268 -48.36 -5.75 -21.31
CA MET A 268 -48.37 -7.17 -21.71
C MET A 268 -49.07 -8.05 -20.71
N ASN A 269 -48.93 -7.78 -19.41
CA ASN A 269 -49.61 -8.53 -18.34
C ASN A 269 -51.14 -8.23 -18.31
N ALA A 270 -51.56 -7.04 -18.69
CA ALA A 270 -52.95 -6.65 -18.77
C ALA A 270 -53.67 -7.27 -20.00
N ALA A 271 -52.96 -7.74 -21.00
CA ALA A 271 -53.54 -8.43 -22.15
C ALA A 271 -53.87 -9.89 -21.77
N SER A 272 -55.17 -10.16 -21.64
CA SER A 272 -55.83 -11.35 -21.06
C SER A 272 -55.40 -12.75 -21.57
N LYS A 273 -54.63 -12.86 -22.62
CA LYS A 273 -54.15 -14.15 -23.19
C LYS A 273 -52.94 -14.78 -22.51
N ASN A 274 -52.22 -14.03 -21.71
CA ASN A 274 -50.95 -14.50 -21.14
C ASN A 274 -51.03 -14.97 -19.67
N GLN A 275 -52.16 -14.79 -19.00
CA GLN A 275 -52.30 -15.06 -17.57
C GLN A 275 -52.06 -16.53 -17.23
N THR A 276 -52.51 -17.44 -18.06
CA THR A 276 -52.33 -18.90 -17.87
C THR A 276 -50.87 -19.33 -18.13
N GLN A 277 -50.21 -18.75 -19.11
CA GLN A 277 -48.81 -19.01 -19.41
C GLN A 277 -47.87 -18.46 -18.33
N TYR A 278 -48.17 -17.27 -17.79
CA TYR A 278 -47.41 -16.68 -16.67
C TYR A 278 -47.54 -17.52 -15.39
N LEU A 279 -48.73 -18.04 -15.06
CA LEU A 279 -48.94 -18.94 -13.94
C LEU A 279 -48.16 -20.26 -14.07
N LEU A 280 -48.01 -20.78 -15.29
CA LEU A 280 -47.21 -21.98 -15.55
C LEU A 280 -45.72 -21.68 -15.43
N LEU A 281 -45.26 -20.58 -16.00
CA LEU A 281 -43.87 -20.14 -15.89
C LEU A 281 -43.47 -19.80 -14.45
N ASP A 282 -44.33 -19.16 -13.68
CA ASP A 282 -44.09 -18.82 -12.28
C ASP A 282 -43.98 -20.09 -11.40
N LYS A 283 -44.81 -21.11 -11.70
CA LYS A 283 -44.70 -22.44 -11.07
C LYS A 283 -43.39 -23.12 -11.42
N GLU A 284 -42.92 -22.98 -12.65
CA GLU A 284 -41.66 -23.60 -13.12
C GLU A 284 -40.44 -22.89 -12.57
N VAL A 285 -40.43 -21.55 -12.54
CA VAL A 285 -39.45 -20.74 -11.84
C VAL A 285 -39.42 -21.05 -10.35
N GLY A 286 -40.57 -21.22 -9.73
CA GLY A 286 -40.66 -21.61 -8.32
C GLY A 286 -40.11 -23.02 -8.04
N LYS A 287 -40.23 -23.97 -9.00
CA LYS A 287 -39.60 -25.30 -8.89
C LYS A 287 -38.08 -25.18 -9.02
N LEU A 288 -37.60 -24.50 -10.04
CA LEU A 288 -36.18 -24.33 -10.29
C LEU A 288 -35.45 -23.60 -9.14
N ARG A 289 -36.10 -22.57 -8.56
CA ARG A 289 -35.56 -21.90 -7.36
C ARG A 289 -35.45 -22.85 -6.15
N ARG A 290 -36.39 -23.73 -5.95
CA ARG A 290 -36.36 -24.73 -4.87
C ARG A 290 -35.27 -25.78 -5.11
N GLU A 291 -35.08 -26.23 -6.35
CA GLU A 291 -33.96 -27.12 -6.73
C GLU A 291 -32.62 -26.46 -6.52
N LEU A 292 -32.46 -25.21 -6.94
CA LEU A 292 -31.24 -24.43 -6.79
C LEU A 292 -30.90 -24.23 -5.30
N SER A 293 -31.88 -23.92 -4.47
CA SER A 293 -31.72 -23.84 -3.01
C SER A 293 -31.30 -25.16 -2.41
N ARG A 294 -31.87 -26.28 -2.88
CA ARG A 294 -31.53 -27.62 -2.41
C ARG A 294 -30.13 -28.04 -2.81
N ILE A 295 -29.70 -27.72 -4.05
CA ILE A 295 -28.34 -27.96 -4.51
C ILE A 295 -27.34 -27.08 -3.74
N SER A 296 -27.66 -25.81 -3.54
CA SER A 296 -26.80 -24.89 -2.78
C SER A 296 -26.63 -25.37 -1.34
N LYS A 297 -27.70 -25.85 -0.71
CA LYS A 297 -27.61 -26.42 0.64
C LYS A 297 -26.73 -27.67 0.66
N ARG A 298 -26.95 -28.61 -0.27
CA ARG A 298 -26.11 -29.81 -0.38
C ARG A 298 -24.63 -29.51 -0.60
N LYS A 299 -24.35 -28.48 -1.39
CA LYS A 299 -22.97 -28.02 -1.63
C LYS A 299 -22.35 -27.44 -0.35
N SER A 300 -23.14 -26.73 0.46
CA SER A 300 -22.69 -26.24 1.77
C SER A 300 -22.43 -27.38 2.75
N ASP A 301 -23.37 -28.34 2.83
CA ASP A 301 -23.24 -29.51 3.70
C ASP A 301 -22.01 -30.36 3.30
N LEU A 302 -21.80 -30.55 2.00
CA LEU A 302 -20.62 -31.28 1.46
C LEU A 302 -19.29 -30.54 1.80
N TYR A 303 -19.28 -29.23 1.78
CA TYR A 303 -18.12 -28.43 2.19
C TYR A 303 -17.85 -28.53 3.69
N GLU A 304 -18.93 -28.57 4.49
CA GLU A 304 -18.88 -28.74 5.93
C GLU A 304 -18.31 -30.13 6.29
N ASP A 305 -18.81 -31.20 5.65
CA ASP A 305 -18.29 -32.57 5.80
C ASP A 305 -16.81 -32.68 5.41
N TYR A 306 -16.38 -31.98 4.36
CA TYR A 306 -14.98 -31.91 3.97
C TYR A 306 -14.14 -31.14 5.01
N SER A 307 -14.65 -30.01 5.51
CA SER A 307 -13.94 -29.19 6.50
C SER A 307 -13.79 -29.89 7.85
N GLU A 308 -14.77 -30.73 8.21
CA GLU A 308 -14.77 -31.58 9.41
C GLU A 308 -13.98 -32.91 9.23
N ARG A 309 -13.43 -33.13 8.03
CA ARG A 309 -12.68 -34.34 7.65
C ARG A 309 -13.53 -35.62 7.70
N LEU A 310 -14.81 -35.54 7.50
CA LEU A 310 -15.71 -36.66 7.39
C LEU A 310 -15.64 -37.34 6.01
N ILE A 311 -15.19 -36.57 4.99
CA ILE A 311 -14.93 -37.08 3.63
C ILE A 311 -13.52 -36.66 3.18
N THR A 312 -12.92 -37.44 2.27
CA THR A 312 -11.63 -37.18 1.67
C THR A 312 -11.71 -36.12 0.57
N GLU A 313 -10.57 -35.57 0.16
CA GLU A 313 -10.50 -34.60 -0.94
C GLU A 313 -10.97 -35.23 -2.27
N GLU A 314 -10.66 -36.47 -2.50
CA GLU A 314 -11.07 -37.25 -3.71
C GLU A 314 -12.58 -37.41 -3.76
N GLU A 315 -13.21 -37.77 -2.63
CA GLU A 315 -14.66 -37.88 -2.48
C GLU A 315 -15.34 -36.50 -2.63
N TYR A 316 -14.78 -35.45 -2.04
CA TYR A 316 -15.31 -34.10 -2.20
C TYR A 316 -15.30 -33.66 -3.68
N ILE A 317 -14.23 -33.89 -4.41
CA ILE A 317 -14.14 -33.57 -5.85
C ILE A 317 -15.14 -34.40 -6.65
N GLN A 318 -15.31 -35.66 -6.31
CA GLN A 318 -16.27 -36.56 -6.99
C GLN A 318 -17.72 -36.15 -6.79
N PHE A 319 -18.10 -35.72 -5.56
CA PHE A 319 -19.47 -35.34 -5.24
C PHE A 319 -19.78 -33.86 -5.57
N SER A 320 -18.79 -33.02 -5.79
CA SER A 320 -18.95 -31.59 -6.15
C SER A 320 -19.19 -31.34 -7.65
N ARG A 321 -18.96 -32.35 -8.48
CA ARG A 321 -19.24 -32.34 -9.92
C ARG A 321 -20.71 -32.64 -10.20
#